data_fe2f401b223ea69f3de02b9acebc10c0
#
_entry.id   fe2f401b223ea69f3de02b9acebc10c0
#
_cell.length_a   1.000
_cell.length_b   1.000
_cell.length_c   1.000
_cell.angle_alpha   90.00
_cell.angle_beta   90.00
_cell.angle_gamma   90.00
#
_symmetry.space_group_name_H-M   'P 1'
#
loop_
_entity.id
_entity.type
_entity.pdbx_description
1 polymer ?
#
loop_
_entity_poly.entity_id
_entity_poly.type
_entity_poly.pdbx_seq_one_letter_code
_entity_poly.pdbx_strand_id
1 'polypeptide(L)'
;MKFSLAFSPCPNDTFIFDALVNQKIDTQGISFEVFLEDVQTLNEWAIQGKMDFSKISYGVWNKVHHQYRLLNSGGALGKGVGPLLITKPGTINSPENYTQEAINQMTIAIPGENTTAHLLFSLAYPNATKKVFKVFHEIENAVLNGEVDAGVIIHENRFTYESRGLEKIIDLGAYWEETQQLPIPLGGIIAKKTIDPTIIQQVDALINESIKYAFANYPTVAPYVIEHAQEMSEDVMRQHINLYVNNFSLNLGSEGHAAVEKLTRI
;
A
#
# COMPACT_ATOMS: atom_id res chain seq x y z
N MET A 1 -1.91 -26.09 -11.87
CA MET A 1 -2.05 -26.02 -10.39
C MET A 1 -2.84 -24.76 -10.06
N LYS A 2 -3.73 -24.81 -9.06
CA LYS A 2 -4.57 -23.66 -8.66
C LYS A 2 -4.19 -23.21 -7.24
N PHE A 3 -3.96 -21.92 -7.06
CA PHE A 3 -3.63 -21.29 -5.77
C PHE A 3 -4.59 -20.13 -5.46
N SER A 4 -4.73 -19.77 -4.18
CA SER A 4 -5.39 -18.55 -3.78
C SER A 4 -4.43 -17.36 -3.88
N LEU A 5 -4.91 -16.24 -4.45
CA LEU A 5 -4.16 -15.00 -4.58
C LEU A 5 -5.04 -13.84 -4.14
N ALA A 6 -4.58 -13.07 -3.16
CA ALA A 6 -5.32 -11.92 -2.65
C ALA A 6 -4.52 -10.63 -2.83
N PHE A 7 -5.18 -9.56 -3.32
CA PHE A 7 -4.61 -8.23 -3.48
C PHE A 7 -5.70 -7.16 -3.45
N SER A 8 -5.30 -5.88 -3.42
CA SER A 8 -6.29 -4.80 -3.36
C SER A 8 -6.92 -4.50 -4.72
N PRO A 9 -8.14 -3.96 -4.77
CA PRO A 9 -8.76 -3.50 -6.02
C PRO A 9 -8.12 -2.21 -6.56
N CYS A 10 -7.12 -1.66 -5.87
CA CYS A 10 -6.46 -0.41 -6.27
C CYS A 10 -5.74 -0.52 -7.62
N PRO A 11 -5.63 0.59 -8.37
CA PRO A 11 -5.07 0.59 -9.73
C PRO A 11 -3.66 0.00 -9.85
N ASN A 12 -2.80 0.18 -8.84
CA ASN A 12 -1.45 -0.40 -8.87
C ASN A 12 -1.46 -1.93 -8.80
N ASP A 13 -2.28 -2.53 -7.93
CA ASP A 13 -2.32 -3.98 -7.77
C ASP A 13 -3.04 -4.63 -8.95
N THR A 14 -4.19 -4.10 -9.37
CA THR A 14 -4.90 -4.61 -10.55
C THR A 14 -4.06 -4.48 -11.83
N PHE A 15 -3.25 -3.41 -11.97
CA PHE A 15 -2.29 -3.26 -13.06
C PHE A 15 -1.18 -4.34 -13.02
N ILE A 16 -0.64 -4.63 -11.84
CA ILE A 16 0.39 -5.66 -11.65
C ILE A 16 -0.13 -7.04 -12.00
N PHE A 17 -1.36 -7.38 -11.56
CA PHE A 17 -1.87 -8.74 -11.63
C PHE A 17 -2.76 -9.05 -12.84
N ASP A 18 -3.25 -8.05 -13.58
CA ASP A 18 -4.17 -8.24 -14.70
C ASP A 18 -3.70 -9.31 -15.70
N ALA A 19 -2.47 -9.23 -16.18
CA ALA A 19 -2.01 -10.16 -17.19
C ALA A 19 -1.84 -11.59 -16.64
N LEU A 20 -1.51 -11.73 -15.37
CA LEU A 20 -1.38 -13.00 -14.69
C LEU A 20 -2.74 -13.69 -14.46
N VAL A 21 -3.69 -12.97 -13.85
CA VAL A 21 -4.97 -13.55 -13.43
C VAL A 21 -5.94 -13.74 -14.58
N ASN A 22 -5.83 -12.91 -15.61
CA ASN A 22 -6.62 -12.99 -16.85
C ASN A 22 -5.91 -13.77 -17.97
N GLN A 23 -4.82 -14.47 -17.65
CA GLN A 23 -4.10 -15.37 -18.57
C GLN A 23 -3.68 -14.69 -19.89
N LYS A 24 -3.26 -13.41 -19.83
CA LYS A 24 -2.72 -12.66 -20.98
C LYS A 24 -1.26 -13.00 -21.27
N ILE A 25 -0.63 -13.73 -20.36
CA ILE A 25 0.72 -14.30 -20.46
C ILE A 25 0.65 -15.81 -20.27
N ASP A 26 1.68 -16.55 -20.69
CA ASP A 26 1.78 -17.97 -20.42
C ASP A 26 2.05 -18.22 -18.93
N THR A 27 1.06 -18.73 -18.21
CA THR A 27 1.16 -19.02 -16.78
C THR A 27 1.75 -20.38 -16.47
N GLN A 28 2.20 -21.12 -17.48
CA GLN A 28 2.84 -22.44 -17.36
C GLN A 28 1.98 -23.44 -16.54
N GLY A 29 0.66 -23.37 -16.72
CA GLY A 29 -0.30 -24.24 -16.05
C GLY A 29 -0.63 -23.85 -14.59
N ILE A 30 -0.20 -22.68 -14.13
CA ILE A 30 -0.61 -22.10 -12.85
C ILE A 30 -1.85 -21.24 -13.07
N SER A 31 -2.84 -21.34 -12.19
CA SER A 31 -4.04 -20.51 -12.18
C SER A 31 -4.33 -20.04 -10.75
N PHE A 32 -5.10 -18.95 -10.63
CA PHE A 32 -5.38 -18.34 -9.35
C PHE A 32 -6.88 -18.21 -9.11
N GLU A 33 -7.28 -18.47 -7.87
CA GLU A 33 -8.54 -18.00 -7.33
C GLU A 33 -8.28 -16.64 -6.67
N VAL A 34 -8.87 -15.60 -7.25
CA VAL A 34 -8.57 -14.20 -6.89
C VAL A 34 -9.54 -13.69 -5.84
N PHE A 35 -9.00 -13.01 -4.84
CA PHE A 35 -9.75 -12.31 -3.79
C PHE A 35 -9.30 -10.86 -3.75
N LEU A 36 -10.25 -9.95 -3.88
CA LEU A 36 -10.01 -8.50 -3.85
C LEU A 36 -10.54 -7.92 -2.53
N GLU A 37 -9.64 -7.38 -1.72
CA GLU A 37 -9.97 -6.83 -0.41
C GLU A 37 -9.10 -5.61 -0.08
N ASP A 38 -9.53 -4.81 0.88
CA ASP A 38 -8.70 -3.73 1.40
C ASP A 38 -7.45 -4.24 2.11
N VAL A 39 -6.43 -3.37 2.20
CA VAL A 39 -5.12 -3.77 2.73
C VAL A 39 -5.14 -4.22 4.19
N GLN A 40 -6.03 -3.69 5.03
CA GLN A 40 -6.15 -4.12 6.42
C GLN A 40 -6.71 -5.54 6.51
N THR A 41 -7.75 -5.84 5.73
CA THR A 41 -8.31 -7.21 5.61
C THR A 41 -7.26 -8.19 5.10
N LEU A 42 -6.48 -7.81 4.07
CA LEU A 42 -5.38 -8.64 3.55
C LEU A 42 -4.31 -8.91 4.62
N ASN A 43 -3.97 -7.91 5.43
CA ASN A 43 -3.02 -8.06 6.54
C ASN A 43 -3.55 -9.03 7.61
N GLU A 44 -4.82 -8.94 7.96
CA GLU A 44 -5.47 -9.88 8.89
C GLU A 44 -5.49 -11.31 8.36
N TRP A 45 -5.80 -11.49 7.08
CA TRP A 45 -5.77 -12.80 6.42
C TRP A 45 -4.35 -13.38 6.38
N ALA A 46 -3.33 -12.54 6.20
CA ALA A 46 -1.94 -12.99 6.27
C ALA A 46 -1.55 -13.44 7.68
N ILE A 47 -1.97 -12.72 8.73
CA ILE A 47 -1.76 -13.13 10.14
C ILE A 47 -2.41 -14.48 10.40
N GLN A 48 -3.59 -14.73 9.86
CA GLN A 48 -4.33 -16.00 9.98
C GLN A 48 -3.75 -17.13 9.10
N GLY A 49 -2.79 -16.84 8.23
CA GLY A 49 -2.24 -17.82 7.30
C GLY A 49 -3.24 -18.27 6.21
N LYS A 50 -4.19 -17.42 5.82
CA LYS A 50 -5.35 -17.81 5.01
C LYS A 50 -5.00 -18.06 3.54
N MET A 51 -4.23 -17.17 2.89
CA MET A 51 -3.97 -17.18 1.45
C MET A 51 -2.65 -17.83 1.10
N ASP A 52 -2.57 -18.46 -0.08
CA ASP A 52 -1.32 -19.01 -0.61
C ASP A 52 -0.35 -17.90 -1.01
N PHE A 53 -0.87 -16.91 -1.74
CA PHE A 53 -0.20 -15.68 -2.11
C PHE A 53 -1.05 -14.49 -1.70
N SER A 54 -0.43 -13.43 -1.18
CA SER A 54 -1.17 -12.24 -0.77
C SER A 54 -0.33 -10.99 -0.88
N LYS A 55 -0.98 -9.88 -1.23
CA LYS A 55 -0.46 -8.54 -0.95
C LYS A 55 -0.56 -8.28 0.55
N ILE A 56 0.44 -7.62 1.10
CA ILE A 56 0.45 -7.13 2.49
C ILE A 56 1.08 -5.75 2.59
N SER A 57 0.78 -5.03 3.66
CA SER A 57 1.62 -3.93 4.12
C SER A 57 2.93 -4.48 4.71
N TYR A 58 4.06 -3.82 4.44
CA TYR A 58 5.31 -4.21 5.11
C TYR A 58 5.25 -4.02 6.63
N GLY A 59 4.38 -3.14 7.14
CA GLY A 59 4.14 -2.97 8.57
C GLY A 59 3.68 -4.23 9.30
N VAL A 60 3.08 -5.21 8.59
CA VAL A 60 2.67 -6.49 9.19
C VAL A 60 3.72 -7.59 9.04
N TRP A 61 4.81 -7.35 8.29
CA TRP A 61 5.79 -8.38 7.93
C TRP A 61 6.36 -9.14 9.14
N ASN A 62 6.66 -8.43 10.23
CA ASN A 62 7.16 -9.06 11.46
C ASN A 62 6.19 -10.08 12.09
N LYS A 63 4.89 -9.92 11.85
CA LYS A 63 3.86 -10.84 12.36
C LYS A 63 3.70 -12.09 11.50
N VAL A 64 4.09 -12.05 10.22
CA VAL A 64 3.80 -13.10 9.24
C VAL A 64 5.02 -13.80 8.64
N HIS A 65 6.22 -13.25 8.78
CA HIS A 65 7.45 -13.77 8.18
C HIS A 65 7.78 -15.22 8.58
N HIS A 66 7.26 -15.70 9.70
CA HIS A 66 7.46 -17.09 10.13
C HIS A 66 6.67 -18.08 9.26
N GLN A 67 5.52 -17.67 8.68
CA GLN A 67 4.64 -18.48 7.83
C GLN A 67 4.87 -18.23 6.33
N TYR A 68 5.37 -17.05 5.96
CA TYR A 68 5.46 -16.60 4.58
C TYR A 68 6.89 -16.26 4.15
N ARG A 69 7.11 -16.26 2.84
CA ARG A 69 8.28 -15.70 2.17
C ARG A 69 7.87 -14.43 1.45
N LEU A 70 8.72 -13.42 1.48
CA LEU A 70 8.55 -12.22 0.67
C LEU A 70 9.03 -12.50 -0.75
N LEU A 71 8.24 -12.10 -1.75
CA LEU A 71 8.61 -12.13 -3.16
C LEU A 71 9.40 -10.88 -3.54
N ASN A 72 10.17 -10.97 -4.63
CA ASN A 72 10.92 -9.83 -5.16
C ASN A 72 10.09 -8.94 -6.08
N SER A 73 9.04 -9.51 -6.70
CA SER A 73 8.17 -8.81 -7.65
C SER A 73 6.86 -8.38 -6.99
N GLY A 74 6.24 -7.30 -7.50
CA GLY A 74 4.96 -6.79 -7.05
C GLY A 74 5.02 -5.86 -5.83
N GLY A 75 6.23 -5.47 -5.39
CA GLY A 75 6.41 -4.53 -4.29
C GLY A 75 5.99 -3.10 -4.64
N ALA A 76 5.39 -2.40 -3.69
CA ALA A 76 5.13 -0.97 -3.72
C ALA A 76 6.13 -0.27 -2.80
N LEU A 77 7.18 0.28 -3.39
CA LEU A 77 8.22 1.07 -2.75
C LEU A 77 8.54 2.27 -3.64
N GLY A 78 9.06 3.33 -3.05
CA GLY A 78 9.54 4.46 -3.83
C GLY A 78 9.90 5.66 -2.97
N LYS A 79 10.12 6.80 -3.66
CA LYS A 79 10.29 8.11 -3.04
C LYS A 79 9.07 8.96 -3.37
N GLY A 80 8.59 9.74 -2.40
CA GLY A 80 7.40 10.57 -2.57
C GLY A 80 6.09 9.78 -2.63
N VAL A 81 6.06 8.53 -2.18
CA VAL A 81 4.90 7.62 -2.28
C VAL A 81 4.18 7.37 -0.95
N GLY A 82 4.58 8.06 0.11
CA GLY A 82 4.13 7.79 1.48
C GLY A 82 2.70 8.22 1.80
N PRO A 83 2.17 7.74 2.93
CA PRO A 83 0.92 8.22 3.49
C PRO A 83 1.01 9.71 3.85
N LEU A 84 -0.13 10.42 3.78
CA LEU A 84 -0.24 11.80 4.21
C LEU A 84 -1.08 11.91 5.47
N LEU A 85 -0.66 12.72 6.43
CA LEU A 85 -1.54 13.18 7.50
C LEU A 85 -2.24 14.46 7.02
N ILE A 86 -3.57 14.43 6.99
CA ILE A 86 -4.42 15.52 6.49
C ILE A 86 -5.39 15.98 7.56
N THR A 87 -5.88 17.21 7.42
CA THR A 87 -6.89 17.82 8.29
C THR A 87 -7.76 18.81 7.54
N LYS A 88 -8.76 19.37 8.21
CA LYS A 88 -9.53 20.52 7.69
C LYS A 88 -8.74 21.81 7.88
N PRO A 89 -8.80 22.73 6.91
CA PRO A 89 -8.27 24.09 7.10
C PRO A 89 -8.84 24.74 8.36
N GLY A 90 -7.97 25.37 9.13
CA GLY A 90 -8.37 26.07 10.36
C GLY A 90 -8.52 25.18 11.59
N THR A 91 -8.24 23.88 11.52
CA THR A 91 -8.17 23.00 12.70
C THR A 91 -7.12 23.51 13.70
N ILE A 92 -6.01 24.03 13.21
CA ILE A 92 -5.04 24.83 13.96
C ILE A 92 -4.86 26.15 13.23
N ASN A 93 -4.77 27.24 13.97
CA ASN A 93 -4.81 28.62 13.45
C ASN A 93 -3.68 29.00 12.46
N SER A 94 -2.62 28.19 12.37
CA SER A 94 -1.51 28.43 11.44
C SER A 94 -0.77 27.11 11.16
N PRO A 95 -0.30 26.85 9.92
CA PRO A 95 0.50 25.66 9.59
C PRO A 95 1.74 25.46 10.47
N GLU A 96 2.36 26.54 10.91
CA GLU A 96 3.54 26.52 11.82
C GLU A 96 3.19 25.98 13.22
N ASN A 97 1.91 25.92 13.59
CA ASN A 97 1.43 25.44 14.87
C ASN A 97 1.09 23.94 14.87
N TYR A 98 1.29 23.22 13.74
CA TYR A 98 1.20 21.76 13.72
C TYR A 98 2.43 21.13 14.39
N THR A 99 2.69 21.54 15.65
CA THR A 99 3.78 20.98 16.45
C THR A 99 3.48 19.53 16.84
N GLN A 100 4.51 18.81 17.26
CA GLN A 100 4.34 17.44 17.73
C GLN A 100 3.36 17.36 18.92
N GLU A 101 3.41 18.33 19.84
CA GLU A 101 2.51 18.41 20.98
C GLU A 101 1.05 18.61 20.54
N ALA A 102 0.82 19.47 19.56
CA ALA A 102 -0.54 19.71 19.02
C ALA A 102 -1.10 18.44 18.38
N ILE A 103 -0.31 17.76 17.54
CA ILE A 103 -0.72 16.49 16.88
C ILE A 103 -0.99 15.40 17.93
N ASN A 104 -0.19 15.31 19.00
CA ASN A 104 -0.37 14.32 20.06
C ASN A 104 -1.71 14.47 20.81
N GLN A 105 -2.34 15.66 20.77
CA GLN A 105 -3.66 15.88 21.40
C GLN A 105 -4.83 15.56 20.48
N MET A 106 -4.60 15.45 19.17
CA MET A 106 -5.64 15.20 18.17
C MET A 106 -6.15 13.75 18.23
N THR A 107 -7.42 13.58 17.84
CA THR A 107 -7.98 12.29 17.48
C THR A 107 -7.69 12.01 16.01
N ILE A 108 -6.96 10.94 15.71
CA ILE A 108 -6.43 10.65 14.38
C ILE A 108 -7.10 9.40 13.80
N ALA A 109 -7.71 9.53 12.62
CA ALA A 109 -8.17 8.35 11.86
C ALA A 109 -6.98 7.67 11.14
N ILE A 110 -6.88 6.36 11.30
CA ILE A 110 -5.82 5.52 10.75
C ILE A 110 -6.43 4.43 9.86
N PRO A 111 -5.85 4.14 8.66
CA PRO A 111 -6.45 3.21 7.68
C PRO A 111 -6.32 1.72 8.04
N GLY A 112 -6.03 1.40 9.28
CA GLY A 112 -5.95 0.04 9.80
C GLY A 112 -4.77 -0.15 10.74
N GLU A 113 -4.97 -1.01 11.73
CA GLU A 113 -3.99 -1.26 12.80
C GLU A 113 -2.69 -1.89 12.27
N ASN A 114 -2.82 -2.79 11.29
CA ASN A 114 -1.68 -3.58 10.77
C ASN A 114 -1.08 -2.98 9.49
N THR A 115 -1.23 -1.67 9.25
CA THR A 115 -0.75 -1.02 8.03
C THR A 115 0.61 -0.35 8.21
N THR A 116 1.37 -0.21 7.13
CA THR A 116 2.58 0.62 7.12
C THR A 116 2.26 2.08 7.47
N ALA A 117 1.10 2.58 7.08
CA ALA A 117 0.64 3.93 7.41
C ALA A 117 0.54 4.16 8.92
N HIS A 118 0.00 3.18 9.67
CA HIS A 118 -0.05 3.24 11.14
C HIS A 118 1.35 3.21 11.75
N LEU A 119 2.23 2.34 11.26
CA LEU A 119 3.61 2.25 11.75
C LEU A 119 4.35 3.57 11.55
N LEU A 120 4.28 4.17 10.36
CA LEU A 120 4.92 5.44 10.05
C LEU A 120 4.37 6.61 10.86
N PHE A 121 3.04 6.68 11.03
CA PHE A 121 2.42 7.66 11.90
C PHE A 121 2.91 7.51 13.35
N SER A 122 2.97 6.28 13.85
CA SER A 122 3.44 6.03 15.22
C SER A 122 4.93 6.32 15.41
N LEU A 123 5.73 6.17 14.36
CA LEU A 123 7.14 6.55 14.36
C LEU A 123 7.31 8.08 14.41
N ALA A 124 6.52 8.82 13.62
CA ALA A 124 6.58 10.28 13.59
C ALA A 124 5.97 10.91 14.85
N TYR A 125 4.92 10.32 15.40
CA TYR A 125 4.16 10.83 16.55
C TYR A 125 3.95 9.75 17.61
N PRO A 126 5.00 9.34 18.33
CA PRO A 126 4.92 8.20 19.27
C PRO A 126 3.99 8.46 20.46
N ASN A 127 3.72 9.71 20.78
CA ASN A 127 2.85 10.11 21.90
C ASN A 127 1.40 10.39 21.47
N ALA A 128 1.06 10.28 20.19
CA ALA A 128 -0.31 10.42 19.69
C ALA A 128 -1.09 9.12 19.93
N THR A 129 -1.83 9.06 21.03
CA THR A 129 -2.51 7.84 21.50
C THR A 129 -3.99 7.76 21.11
N LYS A 130 -4.62 8.89 20.75
CA LYS A 130 -6.05 8.94 20.37
C LYS A 130 -6.21 8.54 18.91
N LYS A 131 -6.19 7.25 18.63
CA LYS A 131 -6.30 6.67 17.28
C LYS A 131 -7.65 5.99 17.09
N VAL A 132 -8.27 6.22 15.91
CA VAL A 132 -9.50 5.57 15.48
C VAL A 132 -9.21 4.83 14.17
N PHE A 133 -9.40 3.52 14.13
CA PHE A 133 -9.20 2.75 12.93
C PHE A 133 -10.46 2.77 12.07
N LYS A 134 -10.30 3.12 10.79
CA LYS A 134 -11.36 3.21 9.78
C LYS A 134 -10.90 2.60 8.47
N VAL A 135 -11.82 2.19 7.62
CA VAL A 135 -11.48 1.82 6.24
C VAL A 135 -10.96 3.07 5.52
N PHE A 136 -9.93 2.92 4.69
CA PHE A 136 -9.19 4.06 4.12
C PHE A 136 -10.08 5.10 3.40
N HIS A 137 -11.11 4.66 2.69
CA HIS A 137 -12.02 5.56 1.95
C HIS A 137 -13.01 6.34 2.84
N GLU A 138 -13.13 5.99 4.13
CA GLU A 138 -13.98 6.70 5.10
C GLU A 138 -13.23 7.85 5.79
N ILE A 139 -11.90 7.86 5.75
CA ILE A 139 -11.06 8.76 6.56
C ILE A 139 -11.30 10.23 6.21
N GLU A 140 -11.32 10.58 4.92
CA GLU A 140 -11.55 11.97 4.50
C GLU A 140 -12.92 12.48 4.95
N ASN A 141 -13.96 11.65 4.83
CA ASN A 141 -15.30 12.00 5.32
C ASN A 141 -15.33 12.20 6.84
N ALA A 142 -14.64 11.34 7.60
CA ALA A 142 -14.54 11.47 9.04
C ALA A 142 -13.88 12.79 9.45
N VAL A 143 -12.84 13.21 8.74
CA VAL A 143 -12.18 14.53 8.97
C VAL A 143 -13.12 15.67 8.59
N LEU A 144 -13.75 15.62 7.41
CA LEU A 144 -14.66 16.65 6.92
C LEU A 144 -15.88 16.84 7.84
N ASN A 145 -16.42 15.75 8.38
CA ASN A 145 -17.56 15.77 9.29
C ASN A 145 -17.17 16.17 10.73
N GLY A 146 -15.86 16.27 11.05
CA GLY A 146 -15.39 16.59 12.39
C GLY A 146 -15.55 15.42 13.39
N GLU A 147 -15.65 14.19 12.91
CA GLU A 147 -15.62 12.99 13.75
C GLU A 147 -14.24 12.77 14.35
N VAL A 148 -13.20 13.18 13.62
CA VAL A 148 -11.79 13.17 14.01
C VAL A 148 -11.14 14.50 13.61
N ASP A 149 -10.03 14.86 14.27
CA ASP A 149 -9.33 16.12 14.02
C ASP A 149 -8.45 16.04 12.76
N ALA A 150 -7.85 14.86 12.52
CA ALA A 150 -6.99 14.60 11.36
C ALA A 150 -7.07 13.12 10.95
N GLY A 151 -6.53 12.80 9.77
CA GLY A 151 -6.55 11.44 9.27
C GLY A 151 -5.33 11.10 8.42
N VAL A 152 -4.89 9.86 8.48
CA VAL A 152 -3.82 9.34 7.62
C VAL A 152 -4.44 8.74 6.37
N ILE A 153 -4.22 9.38 5.22
CA ILE A 153 -4.71 8.90 3.92
C ILE A 153 -3.64 8.13 3.15
N ILE A 154 -4.09 7.19 2.36
CA ILE A 154 -3.30 6.31 1.51
C ILE A 154 -3.93 6.22 0.12
N HIS A 155 -3.29 5.49 -0.80
CA HIS A 155 -3.80 5.21 -2.14
C HIS A 155 -4.11 6.48 -2.96
N GLU A 156 -5.19 6.47 -3.73
CA GLU A 156 -5.64 7.55 -4.61
C GLU A 156 -6.03 8.84 -3.88
N ASN A 157 -6.43 8.76 -2.62
CA ASN A 157 -6.78 9.92 -1.80
C ASN A 157 -5.65 10.96 -1.74
N ARG A 158 -4.37 10.51 -1.91
CA ARG A 158 -3.21 11.39 -2.01
C ARG A 158 -3.32 12.40 -3.16
N PHE A 159 -4.08 12.09 -4.21
CA PHE A 159 -4.24 12.96 -5.38
C PHE A 159 -5.50 13.81 -5.33
N THR A 160 -6.45 13.50 -4.44
CA THR A 160 -7.79 14.08 -4.45
C THR A 160 -8.14 14.90 -3.20
N TYR A 161 -7.40 14.76 -2.09
CA TYR A 161 -7.74 15.40 -0.81
C TYR A 161 -7.84 16.94 -0.89
N GLU A 162 -6.98 17.62 -1.66
CA GLU A 162 -7.02 19.07 -1.82
C GLU A 162 -8.30 19.54 -2.50
N SER A 163 -8.75 18.82 -3.54
CA SER A 163 -10.01 19.12 -4.24
C SER A 163 -11.24 18.94 -3.35
N ARG A 164 -11.11 18.17 -2.27
CA ARG A 164 -12.13 17.99 -1.24
C ARG A 164 -12.08 19.04 -0.13
N GLY A 165 -11.15 20.00 -0.23
CA GLY A 165 -11.01 21.06 0.76
C GLY A 165 -10.26 20.64 2.02
N LEU A 166 -9.42 19.62 1.93
CA LEU A 166 -8.53 19.18 3.00
C LEU A 166 -7.11 19.72 2.78
N GLU A 167 -6.35 19.85 3.83
CA GLU A 167 -4.95 20.29 3.79
C GLU A 167 -4.01 19.26 4.40
N LYS A 168 -2.78 19.20 3.90
CA LYS A 168 -1.75 18.31 4.38
C LYS A 168 -1.01 18.93 5.58
N ILE A 169 -0.92 18.16 6.66
CA ILE A 169 -0.07 18.48 7.81
C ILE A 169 1.36 18.03 7.52
N ILE A 170 1.55 16.75 7.14
CA ILE A 170 2.87 16.16 6.87
C ILE A 170 2.75 15.02 5.85
N ASP A 171 3.80 14.86 5.06
CA ASP A 171 4.05 13.65 4.28
C ASP A 171 4.90 12.68 5.11
N LEU A 172 4.30 11.56 5.55
CA LEU A 172 4.98 10.56 6.38
C LEU A 172 6.05 9.79 5.57
N GLY A 173 5.94 9.79 4.24
CA GLY A 173 6.97 9.24 3.37
C GLY A 173 8.19 10.13 3.31
N ALA A 174 8.01 11.45 3.16
CA ALA A 174 9.09 12.40 3.22
C ALA A 174 9.81 12.33 4.58
N TYR A 175 9.05 12.25 5.68
CA TYR A 175 9.61 12.05 7.01
C TYR A 175 10.49 10.79 7.10
N TRP A 176 10.02 9.65 6.53
CA TRP A 176 10.82 8.43 6.46
C TRP A 176 12.09 8.62 5.64
N GLU A 177 11.98 9.17 4.44
CA GLU A 177 13.09 9.39 3.52
C GLU A 177 14.17 10.29 4.11
N GLU A 178 13.76 11.35 4.81
CA GLU A 178 14.68 12.28 5.50
C GLU A 178 15.38 11.62 6.68
N THR A 179 14.66 10.82 7.47
CA THR A 179 15.21 10.22 8.70
C THR A 179 15.95 8.93 8.45
N GLN A 180 15.53 8.10 7.51
CA GLN A 180 16.13 6.79 7.24
C GLN A 180 17.05 6.76 6.01
N GLN A 181 16.99 7.76 5.11
CA GLN A 181 17.77 7.85 3.86
C GLN A 181 17.55 6.64 2.94
N LEU A 182 16.36 6.07 2.95
CA LEU A 182 15.93 4.91 2.18
C LEU A 182 14.58 5.18 1.52
N PRO A 183 14.24 4.53 0.38
CA PRO A 183 12.90 4.59 -0.18
C PRO A 183 11.89 4.06 0.84
N ILE A 184 10.67 4.59 0.81
CA ILE A 184 9.63 4.12 1.71
C ILE A 184 9.06 2.77 1.25
N PRO A 185 9.10 1.70 2.07
CA PRO A 185 8.48 0.43 1.76
C PRO A 185 7.04 0.41 2.25
N LEU A 186 6.07 0.36 1.31
CA LEU A 186 4.65 0.38 1.63
C LEU A 186 4.04 -1.01 1.73
N GLY A 187 4.23 -1.83 0.71
CA GLY A 187 3.68 -3.18 0.68
C GLY A 187 4.37 -4.10 -0.31
N GLY A 188 4.20 -5.39 -0.13
CA GLY A 188 4.81 -6.43 -0.97
C GLY A 188 3.92 -7.66 -1.12
N ILE A 189 4.39 -8.61 -1.92
CA ILE A 189 3.71 -9.87 -2.13
C ILE A 189 4.40 -10.95 -1.31
N ILE A 190 3.59 -11.76 -0.65
CA ILE A 190 4.06 -12.90 0.15
C ILE A 190 3.53 -14.22 -0.39
N ALA A 191 4.28 -15.29 -0.18
CA ALA A 191 3.92 -16.66 -0.52
C ALA A 191 4.03 -17.55 0.72
N LYS A 192 3.08 -18.46 0.95
CA LYS A 192 3.16 -19.46 2.03
C LYS A 192 4.43 -20.29 1.92
N LYS A 193 5.14 -20.49 3.02
CA LYS A 193 6.35 -21.32 3.09
C LYS A 193 6.09 -22.81 2.85
N THR A 194 4.83 -23.24 2.95
CA THR A 194 4.41 -24.63 2.67
C THR A 194 4.36 -24.95 1.18
N ILE A 195 4.38 -23.94 0.31
CA ILE A 195 4.43 -24.12 -1.16
C ILE A 195 5.86 -24.48 -1.55
N ASP A 196 6.00 -25.34 -2.55
CA ASP A 196 7.31 -25.71 -3.09
C ASP A 196 8.10 -24.46 -3.51
N PRO A 197 9.37 -24.32 -3.07
CA PRO A 197 10.18 -23.16 -3.41
C PRO A 197 10.31 -22.88 -4.92
N THR A 198 10.29 -23.94 -5.75
CA THR A 198 10.34 -23.80 -7.21
C THR A 198 9.07 -23.14 -7.74
N ILE A 199 7.91 -23.51 -7.20
CA ILE A 199 6.62 -22.87 -7.54
C ILE A 199 6.60 -21.41 -7.09
N ILE A 200 7.12 -21.12 -5.89
CA ILE A 200 7.22 -19.73 -5.39
C ILE A 200 8.07 -18.89 -6.35
N GLN A 201 9.23 -19.39 -6.78
CA GLN A 201 10.09 -18.69 -7.75
C GLN A 201 9.40 -18.51 -9.11
N GLN A 202 8.66 -19.53 -9.57
CA GLN A 202 7.90 -19.44 -10.81
C GLN A 202 6.81 -18.37 -10.73
N VAL A 203 6.06 -18.30 -9.63
CA VAL A 203 5.03 -17.27 -9.43
C VAL A 203 5.67 -15.87 -9.32
N ASP A 204 6.80 -15.72 -8.64
CA ASP A 204 7.54 -14.45 -8.59
C ASP A 204 7.95 -13.98 -10.01
N ALA A 205 8.46 -14.89 -10.85
CA ALA A 205 8.78 -14.60 -12.25
C ALA A 205 7.52 -14.22 -13.06
N LEU A 206 6.41 -14.93 -12.87
CA LEU A 206 5.14 -14.64 -13.56
C LEU A 206 4.57 -13.26 -13.18
N ILE A 207 4.71 -12.83 -11.92
CA ILE A 207 4.34 -11.47 -11.50
C ILE A 207 5.21 -10.44 -12.23
N ASN A 208 6.52 -10.68 -12.32
CA ASN A 208 7.43 -9.81 -13.08
C ASN A 208 7.03 -9.70 -14.56
N GLU A 209 6.70 -10.83 -15.20
CA GLU A 209 6.23 -10.85 -16.59
C GLU A 209 4.90 -10.13 -16.76
N SER A 210 3.96 -10.28 -15.80
CA SER A 210 2.70 -9.57 -15.80
C SER A 210 2.90 -8.05 -15.75
N ILE A 211 3.81 -7.56 -14.90
CA ILE A 211 4.16 -6.13 -14.84
C ILE A 211 4.75 -5.65 -16.17
N LYS A 212 5.68 -6.40 -16.77
CA LYS A 212 6.26 -6.07 -18.06
C LYS A 212 5.21 -6.02 -19.18
N TYR A 213 4.29 -6.97 -19.20
CA TYR A 213 3.17 -6.98 -20.13
C TYR A 213 2.30 -5.73 -19.97
N ALA A 214 1.96 -5.38 -18.72
CA ALA A 214 1.16 -4.21 -18.42
C ALA A 214 1.84 -2.92 -18.91
N PHE A 215 3.15 -2.73 -18.66
CA PHE A 215 3.90 -1.59 -19.14
C PHE A 215 4.04 -1.55 -20.68
N ALA A 216 4.14 -2.69 -21.35
CA ALA A 216 4.19 -2.74 -22.82
C ALA A 216 2.89 -2.23 -23.46
N ASN A 217 1.77 -2.26 -22.75
CA ASN A 217 0.47 -1.76 -23.21
C ASN A 217 0.11 -0.37 -22.65
N TYR A 218 0.91 0.15 -21.71
CA TYR A 218 0.72 1.47 -21.12
C TYR A 218 1.02 2.58 -22.17
N PRO A 219 0.31 3.73 -22.21
CA PRO A 219 -0.54 4.30 -21.16
C PRO A 219 -2.03 3.87 -21.22
N THR A 220 -2.42 2.91 -22.04
CA THR A 220 -3.79 2.40 -22.04
C THR A 220 -4.06 1.69 -20.72
N VAL A 221 -5.07 2.17 -19.97
CA VAL A 221 -5.50 1.51 -18.74
C VAL A 221 -6.36 0.31 -19.09
N ALA A 222 -5.96 -0.87 -18.63
CA ALA A 222 -6.67 -2.10 -18.95
C ALA A 222 -8.11 -2.09 -18.38
N PRO A 223 -9.09 -2.70 -19.07
CA PRO A 223 -10.47 -2.80 -18.57
C PRO A 223 -10.57 -3.36 -17.15
N TYR A 224 -9.75 -4.34 -16.80
CA TYR A 224 -9.69 -4.92 -15.47
C TYR A 224 -9.33 -3.89 -14.38
N VAL A 225 -8.43 -2.95 -14.67
CA VAL A 225 -8.07 -1.86 -13.75
C VAL A 225 -9.25 -0.90 -13.58
N ILE A 226 -9.89 -0.52 -14.70
CA ILE A 226 -11.03 0.42 -14.69
C ILE A 226 -12.23 -0.17 -13.92
N GLU A 227 -12.51 -1.46 -14.11
CA GLU A 227 -13.63 -2.16 -13.47
C GLU A 227 -13.50 -2.19 -11.94
N HIS A 228 -12.28 -2.30 -11.42
CA HIS A 228 -12.03 -2.47 -9.99
C HIS A 228 -11.60 -1.19 -9.27
N ALA A 229 -11.22 -0.13 -10.01
CA ALA A 229 -10.80 1.12 -9.42
C ALA A 229 -11.95 1.81 -8.67
N GLN A 230 -11.67 2.34 -7.48
CA GLN A 230 -12.63 3.12 -6.71
C GLN A 230 -12.76 4.55 -7.26
N GLU A 231 -11.69 5.11 -7.79
CA GLU A 231 -11.68 6.39 -8.48
C GLU A 231 -11.96 6.17 -9.96
N MET A 232 -12.96 6.91 -10.49
CA MET A 232 -13.43 6.76 -11.88
C MET A 232 -12.59 7.54 -12.90
N SER A 233 -11.71 8.48 -12.46
CA SER A 233 -10.85 9.26 -13.35
C SER A 233 -9.66 8.44 -13.82
N GLU A 234 -9.54 8.22 -15.14
CA GLU A 234 -8.36 7.56 -15.71
C GLU A 234 -7.05 8.31 -15.41
N ASP A 235 -7.09 9.63 -15.28
CA ASP A 235 -5.90 10.42 -14.96
C ASP A 235 -5.42 10.12 -13.54
N VAL A 236 -6.32 9.96 -12.57
CA VAL A 236 -5.98 9.56 -11.20
C VAL A 236 -5.47 8.11 -11.18
N MET A 237 -6.10 7.19 -11.94
CA MET A 237 -5.61 5.82 -12.08
C MET A 237 -4.17 5.80 -12.62
N ARG A 238 -3.87 6.59 -13.68
CA ARG A 238 -2.51 6.71 -14.25
C ARG A 238 -1.52 7.31 -13.26
N GLN A 239 -1.90 8.35 -12.52
CA GLN A 239 -1.06 8.92 -11.46
C GLN A 239 -0.75 7.86 -10.39
N HIS A 240 -1.73 7.08 -9.98
CA HIS A 240 -1.59 6.00 -9.02
C HIS A 240 -0.63 4.92 -9.54
N ILE A 241 -0.82 4.44 -10.77
CA ILE A 241 0.06 3.45 -11.40
C ILE A 241 1.50 4.00 -11.47
N ASN A 242 1.68 5.21 -12.02
CA ASN A 242 3.02 5.80 -12.19
C ASN A 242 3.76 6.01 -10.86
N LEU A 243 3.02 6.28 -9.78
CA LEU A 243 3.61 6.50 -8.47
C LEU A 243 4.03 5.19 -7.80
N TYR A 244 3.17 4.17 -7.86
CA TYR A 244 3.33 2.96 -7.04
C TYR A 244 3.89 1.76 -7.79
N VAL A 245 3.87 1.76 -9.14
CA VAL A 245 4.44 0.67 -9.95
C VAL A 245 5.68 1.18 -10.68
N ASN A 246 6.84 0.69 -10.28
CA ASN A 246 8.15 1.17 -10.73
C ASN A 246 9.19 0.04 -10.73
N ASN A 247 10.48 0.39 -10.79
CA ASN A 247 11.56 -0.60 -10.79
C ASN A 247 11.57 -1.52 -9.55
N PHE A 248 11.15 -1.01 -8.38
CA PHE A 248 11.00 -1.85 -7.18
C PHE A 248 9.85 -2.84 -7.30
N SER A 249 8.84 -2.54 -8.12
CA SER A 249 7.77 -3.49 -8.41
C SER A 249 8.23 -4.64 -9.30
N LEU A 250 9.21 -4.39 -10.18
CA LEU A 250 9.86 -5.44 -10.97
C LEU A 250 10.80 -6.29 -10.13
N ASN A 251 11.57 -5.66 -9.25
CA ASN A 251 12.49 -6.35 -8.35
C ASN A 251 12.86 -5.42 -7.19
N LEU A 252 12.74 -5.90 -5.96
CA LEU A 252 13.11 -5.14 -4.76
C LEU A 252 14.57 -4.68 -4.78
N GLY A 253 15.47 -5.50 -5.30
CA GLY A 253 16.90 -5.20 -5.28
C GLY A 253 17.48 -5.05 -3.86
N SER A 254 18.74 -4.71 -3.76
CA SER A 254 19.41 -4.54 -2.45
C SER A 254 18.86 -3.35 -1.67
N GLU A 255 18.53 -2.24 -2.34
CA GLU A 255 17.99 -1.04 -1.70
C GLU A 255 16.57 -1.29 -1.15
N GLY A 256 15.70 -1.97 -1.91
CA GLY A 256 14.36 -2.34 -1.45
C GLY A 256 14.39 -3.31 -0.27
N HIS A 257 15.28 -4.32 -0.32
CA HIS A 257 15.46 -5.23 0.82
C HIS A 257 15.97 -4.48 2.06
N ALA A 258 16.93 -3.57 1.92
CA ALA A 258 17.42 -2.75 3.04
C ALA A 258 16.32 -1.88 3.65
N ALA A 259 15.45 -1.29 2.81
CA ALA A 259 14.32 -0.49 3.26
C ALA A 259 13.30 -1.33 4.05
N VAL A 260 12.94 -2.52 3.55
CA VAL A 260 12.04 -3.46 4.25
C VAL A 260 12.66 -3.91 5.58
N GLU A 261 13.93 -4.31 5.58
CA GLU A 261 14.64 -4.72 6.79
C GLU A 261 14.67 -3.59 7.83
N LYS A 262 14.94 -2.35 7.39
CA LYS A 262 14.95 -1.19 8.28
C LYS A 262 13.59 -0.95 8.91
N LEU A 263 12.50 -0.99 8.11
CA LEU A 263 11.13 -0.82 8.61
C LEU A 263 10.75 -1.88 9.64
N THR A 264 11.21 -3.11 9.46
CA THR A 264 10.87 -4.24 10.34
C THR A 264 11.67 -4.28 11.64
N ARG A 265 12.70 -3.43 11.77
CA ARG A 265 13.50 -3.29 13.02
C ARG A 265 12.97 -2.16 13.93
N ILE A 266 11.98 -1.41 13.50
CA ILE A 266 11.31 -0.35 14.27
C ILE A 266 10.14 -0.94 15.04
#